data_a32f89e1e87840a247fe74163a50091b
#
_entry.id   a32f89e1e87840a247fe74163a50091b
#
_cell.length_a   1.000
_cell.length_b   1.000
_cell.length_c   1.000
_cell.angle_alpha   90.00
_cell.angle_beta   90.00
_cell.angle_gamma   90.00
#
_symmetry.space_group_name_H-M   'P 1'
#
loop_
_entity.id
_entity.type
_entity.pdbx_description
1 polymer ?
#
loop_
_entity_poly.entity_id
_entity_poly.type
_entity_poly.pdbx_seq_one_letter_code
_entity_poly.pdbx_strand_id
1 'polypeptide(L)'
;MLTPIGIVIMTAYTVGMLYSVVYDKLRTPTQRVGKVLLSVGEGILLYTGSIYFVILSLSMIALSALSVLTSPSAKEYLRWELARIEAAGGKSWGVNATVAVTAGATSLGVLGLYGVMVTWGIA
;
A
#
# COMPACT_ATOMS: atom_id res chain seq x y z
N MET A 1 2.71 18.06 -17.32
CA MET A 1 1.35 17.64 -17.69
C MET A 1 1.32 16.12 -17.82
N LEU A 2 0.24 15.48 -17.38
CA LEU A 2 0.13 14.03 -17.46
C LEU A 2 -0.12 13.56 -18.90
N THR A 3 0.63 12.54 -19.30
CA THR A 3 0.35 11.79 -20.54
C THR A 3 -0.87 10.87 -20.32
N PRO A 4 -1.46 10.25 -21.38
CA PRO A 4 -2.52 9.25 -21.18
C PRO A 4 -2.11 8.12 -20.24
N ILE A 5 -0.86 7.67 -20.31
CA ILE A 5 -0.32 6.67 -19.38
C ILE A 5 -0.32 7.22 -17.95
N GLY A 6 0.11 8.46 -17.76
CA GLY A 6 0.12 9.11 -16.46
C GLY A 6 -1.28 9.26 -15.87
N ILE A 7 -2.28 9.58 -16.68
CA ILE A 7 -3.67 9.64 -16.24
C ILE A 7 -4.16 8.28 -15.74
N VAL A 8 -3.86 7.21 -16.47
CA VAL A 8 -4.21 5.85 -16.05
C VAL A 8 -3.53 5.50 -14.73
N ILE A 9 -2.25 5.79 -14.60
CA ILE A 9 -1.49 5.53 -13.38
C ILE A 9 -2.08 6.29 -12.18
N MET A 10 -2.35 7.59 -12.35
CA MET A 10 -2.90 8.41 -11.26
C MET A 10 -4.31 7.96 -10.88
N THR A 11 -5.12 7.59 -11.85
CA THR A 11 -6.47 7.04 -11.60
C THR A 11 -6.38 5.73 -10.82
N ALA A 12 -5.53 4.81 -11.26
CA ALA A 12 -5.33 3.53 -10.59
C ALA A 12 -4.79 3.72 -9.16
N TYR A 13 -3.86 4.63 -8.98
CA TYR A 13 -3.33 4.99 -7.66
C TYR A 13 -4.43 5.51 -6.74
N THR A 14 -5.24 6.45 -7.22
CA THR A 14 -6.33 7.05 -6.43
C THR A 14 -7.38 6.00 -6.04
N VAL A 15 -7.81 5.18 -6.99
CA VAL A 15 -8.78 4.11 -6.74
C VAL A 15 -8.23 3.08 -5.75
N GLY A 16 -6.99 2.64 -5.94
CA GLY A 16 -6.33 1.68 -5.04
C GLY A 16 -6.19 2.24 -3.62
N MET A 17 -5.87 3.51 -3.49
CA MET A 17 -5.77 4.18 -2.21
C MET A 17 -7.12 4.28 -1.50
N LEU A 18 -8.16 4.71 -2.20
CA LEU A 18 -9.52 4.79 -1.63
C LEU A 18 -10.02 3.41 -1.19
N TYR A 19 -9.82 2.40 -2.02
CA TYR A 19 -10.13 1.02 -1.68
C TYR A 19 -9.41 0.58 -0.41
N SER A 20 -8.11 0.82 -0.34
CA SER A 20 -7.26 0.48 0.80
C SER A 20 -7.76 1.13 2.11
N VAL A 21 -8.19 2.40 2.04
CA VAL A 21 -8.70 3.10 3.22
C VAL A 21 -10.05 2.56 3.67
N VAL A 22 -10.98 2.34 2.73
CA VAL A 22 -12.35 1.90 3.03
C VAL A 22 -12.36 0.49 3.63
N TYR A 23 -11.52 -0.41 3.11
CA TYR A 23 -11.49 -1.82 3.53
C TYR A 23 -10.38 -2.16 4.51
N ASP A 24 -9.65 -1.18 5.02
CA ASP A 24 -8.58 -1.41 5.99
C ASP A 24 -9.17 -1.59 7.40
N LYS A 25 -9.31 -2.85 7.81
CA LYS A 25 -9.81 -3.21 9.14
C LYS A 25 -8.71 -3.31 10.20
N LEU A 26 -7.45 -3.17 9.81
CA LEU A 26 -6.31 -3.22 10.71
C LEU A 26 -5.99 -1.87 11.36
N ARG A 27 -6.70 -0.82 10.97
CA ARG A 27 -6.42 0.56 11.36
C ARG A 27 -7.60 1.15 12.13
N THR A 28 -7.26 2.00 13.11
CA THR A 28 -8.27 2.83 13.78
C THR A 28 -8.77 3.94 12.84
N PRO A 29 -9.94 4.56 13.11
CA PRO A 29 -10.43 5.69 12.31
C PRO A 29 -9.44 6.84 12.22
N THR A 30 -8.73 7.16 13.30
CA THR A 30 -7.70 8.21 13.31
C THR A 30 -6.54 7.86 12.37
N GLN A 31 -6.09 6.61 12.37
CA GLN A 31 -5.04 6.14 11.46
C GLN A 31 -5.50 6.19 10.01
N ARG A 32 -6.78 5.91 9.74
CA ARG A 32 -7.34 6.02 8.37
C ARG A 32 -7.30 7.45 7.86
N VAL A 33 -7.67 8.42 8.69
CA VAL A 33 -7.59 9.85 8.33
C VAL A 33 -6.14 10.24 8.02
N GLY A 34 -5.20 9.85 8.87
CA GLY A 34 -3.77 10.08 8.64
C GLY A 34 -3.28 9.43 7.33
N LYS A 35 -3.73 8.21 7.03
CA LYS A 35 -3.40 7.52 5.78
C LYS A 35 -3.93 8.27 4.55
N VAL A 36 -5.15 8.80 4.61
CA VAL A 36 -5.71 9.61 3.52
C VAL A 36 -4.86 10.85 3.27
N LEU A 37 -4.51 11.59 4.32
CA LEU A 37 -3.70 12.81 4.20
C LEU A 37 -2.30 12.51 3.63
N LEU A 38 -1.64 11.47 4.11
CA LEU A 38 -0.33 11.05 3.61
C LEU A 38 -0.43 10.59 2.15
N SER A 39 -1.49 9.90 1.79
CA SER A 39 -1.70 9.42 0.43
C SER A 39 -1.96 10.56 -0.55
N VAL A 40 -2.64 11.61 -0.13
CA VAL A 40 -2.78 12.83 -0.94
C VAL A 40 -1.42 13.46 -1.19
N GLY A 41 -0.57 13.57 -0.16
CA GLY A 41 0.81 14.04 -0.29
C GLY A 41 1.63 13.17 -1.24
N GLU A 42 1.52 11.85 -1.13
CA GLU A 42 2.19 10.91 -2.06
C GLU A 42 1.71 11.10 -3.50
N GLY A 43 0.42 11.30 -3.70
CA GLY A 43 -0.14 11.56 -5.03
C GLY A 43 0.45 12.81 -5.67
N ILE A 44 0.60 13.88 -4.91
CA ILE A 44 1.24 15.12 -5.36
C ILE A 44 2.70 14.87 -5.73
N LEU A 45 3.45 14.14 -4.89
CA LEU A 45 4.84 13.80 -5.17
C LEU A 45 4.97 12.94 -6.42
N LEU A 46 4.09 11.95 -6.58
CA LEU A 46 4.06 11.11 -7.79
C LEU A 46 3.75 11.93 -9.04
N TYR A 47 2.78 12.84 -8.95
CA TYR A 47 2.41 13.73 -10.05
C TYR A 47 3.60 14.58 -10.52
N THR A 48 4.42 15.05 -9.59
CA THR A 48 5.60 15.88 -9.90
C THR A 48 6.85 15.05 -10.24
N GLY A 49 6.79 13.72 -10.14
CA GLY A 49 7.94 12.84 -10.39
C GLY A 49 9.03 12.92 -9.33
N SER A 50 8.69 13.36 -8.12
CA SER A 50 9.66 13.50 -7.03
C SER A 50 10.08 12.15 -6.47
N ILE A 51 11.39 11.97 -6.26
CA ILE A 51 11.94 10.76 -5.59
C ILE A 51 11.43 10.63 -4.16
N TYR A 52 10.98 11.70 -3.53
CA TYR A 52 10.40 11.65 -2.19
C TYR A 52 9.11 10.83 -2.14
N PHE A 53 8.42 10.64 -3.27
CA PHE A 53 7.34 9.68 -3.37
C PHE A 53 7.78 8.27 -2.95
N VAL A 54 8.91 7.81 -3.49
CA VAL A 54 9.46 6.49 -3.17
C VAL A 54 9.86 6.42 -1.70
N ILE A 55 10.57 7.42 -1.20
CA ILE A 55 11.05 7.46 0.17
C ILE A 55 9.87 7.43 1.15
N LEU A 56 8.87 8.27 0.94
CA LEU A 56 7.69 8.33 1.79
C LEU A 56 6.89 7.04 1.74
N SER A 57 6.66 6.51 0.54
CA SER A 57 5.87 5.28 0.35
C SER A 57 6.56 4.07 0.99
N LEU A 58 7.86 3.90 0.80
CA LEU A 58 8.61 2.80 1.42
C LEU A 58 8.62 2.93 2.95
N SER A 59 8.76 4.15 3.47
CA SER A 59 8.69 4.40 4.91
C SER A 59 7.34 4.04 5.50
N MET A 60 6.25 4.39 4.82
CA MET A 60 4.89 4.05 5.24
C MET A 60 4.64 2.54 5.22
N ILE A 61 5.15 1.85 4.20
CA ILE A 61 5.05 0.40 4.09
C ILE A 61 5.77 -0.27 5.26
N ALA A 62 6.98 0.17 5.56
CA ALA A 62 7.78 -0.37 6.67
C ALA A 62 7.09 -0.12 8.02
N LEU A 63 6.58 1.08 8.26
CA LEU A 63 5.86 1.42 9.49
C LEU A 63 4.57 0.63 9.61
N SER A 64 3.84 0.42 8.53
CA SER A 64 2.63 -0.39 8.51
C SER A 64 2.93 -1.84 8.84
N ALA A 65 3.98 -2.42 8.26
CA ALA A 65 4.39 -3.79 8.55
C ALA A 65 4.79 -3.95 10.03
N LEU A 66 5.58 -3.02 10.57
CA LEU A 66 5.95 -3.02 11.98
C LEU A 66 4.73 -2.88 12.89
N SER A 67 3.80 -2.00 12.54
CA SER A 67 2.56 -1.80 13.30
C SER A 67 1.75 -3.09 13.40
N VAL A 68 1.61 -3.84 12.29
CA VAL A 68 0.90 -5.12 12.29
C VAL A 68 1.67 -6.16 13.11
N LEU A 69 2.98 -6.27 12.93
CA LEU A 69 3.80 -7.27 13.62
C LEU A 69 3.90 -7.03 15.14
N THR A 70 3.72 -5.79 15.59
CA THR A 70 3.77 -5.44 17.01
C THR A 70 2.40 -5.36 17.68
N SER A 71 1.31 -5.40 16.91
CA SER A 71 -0.05 -5.36 17.44
C SER A 71 -0.63 -6.77 17.61
N PRO A 72 -0.92 -7.23 18.84
CA PRO A 72 -1.55 -8.54 19.05
C PRO A 72 -2.91 -8.69 18.36
N SER A 73 -3.73 -7.65 18.37
CA SER A 73 -5.06 -7.67 17.75
C SER A 73 -4.99 -7.76 16.23
N ALA A 74 -4.05 -7.05 15.60
CA ALA A 74 -3.84 -7.13 14.15
C ALA A 74 -3.33 -8.50 13.73
N LYS A 75 -2.40 -9.09 14.50
CA LYS A 75 -1.91 -10.46 14.27
C LYS A 75 -3.02 -11.49 14.38
N GLU A 76 -3.88 -11.36 15.40
CA GLU A 76 -5.01 -12.26 15.60
C GLU A 76 -6.00 -12.17 14.43
N TYR A 77 -6.32 -10.97 13.97
CA TYR A 77 -7.17 -10.76 12.81
C TYR A 77 -6.58 -11.44 11.57
N LEU A 78 -5.28 -11.28 11.32
CA LEU A 78 -4.61 -11.93 10.19
C LEU A 78 -4.61 -13.46 10.31
N ARG A 79 -4.39 -14.00 11.50
CA ARG A 79 -4.47 -15.45 11.74
C ARG A 79 -5.86 -15.97 11.39
N TRP A 80 -6.88 -15.23 11.75
CA TRP A 80 -8.27 -15.58 11.45
C TRP A 80 -8.53 -15.59 9.94
N GLU A 81 -8.09 -14.57 9.24
CA GLU A 81 -8.22 -14.49 7.77
C GLU A 81 -7.44 -15.61 7.07
N LEU A 82 -6.23 -15.92 7.53
CA LEU A 82 -5.42 -17.00 6.96
C LEU A 82 -6.06 -18.37 7.22
N ALA A 83 -6.61 -18.59 8.40
CA ALA A 83 -7.34 -19.82 8.72
C ALA A 83 -8.57 -19.99 7.82
N ARG A 84 -9.26 -18.88 7.50
CA ARG A 84 -10.39 -18.91 6.57
C ARG A 84 -9.96 -19.28 5.16
N ILE A 85 -8.82 -18.79 4.69
CA ILE A 85 -8.26 -19.14 3.38
C ILE A 85 -7.90 -20.63 3.34
N GLU A 86 -7.27 -21.15 4.38
CA GLU A 86 -6.94 -22.57 4.48
C GLU A 86 -8.19 -23.46 4.49
N ALA A 87 -9.21 -23.06 5.22
CA ALA A 87 -10.50 -23.76 5.26
C ALA A 87 -11.18 -23.81 3.88
N ALA A 88 -10.95 -22.80 3.04
CA ALA A 88 -11.45 -22.76 1.65
C ALA A 88 -10.56 -23.52 0.66
N GLY A 89 -9.54 -24.24 1.13
CA GLY A 89 -8.62 -25.02 0.29
C GLY A 89 -7.39 -24.27 -0.21
N GLY A 90 -7.19 -23.01 0.20
CA GLY A 90 -5.99 -22.23 -0.12
C GLY A 90 -4.81 -22.58 0.77
N LYS A 91 -3.64 -22.04 0.41
CA LYS A 91 -2.42 -22.16 1.24
C LYS A 91 -2.13 -20.84 1.92
N SER A 92 -1.61 -20.89 3.14
CA SER A 92 -1.09 -19.72 3.83
C SER A 92 0.32 -19.98 4.36
N TRP A 93 1.09 -18.89 4.54
CA TRP A 93 2.48 -18.97 5.00
C TRP A 93 2.65 -18.54 6.46
N GLY A 94 1.57 -18.28 7.15
CA GLY A 94 1.58 -17.70 8.48
C GLY A 94 1.63 -16.17 8.45
N VAL A 95 1.46 -15.55 9.63
CA VAL A 95 1.31 -14.10 9.76
C VAL A 95 2.59 -13.36 9.37
N ASN A 96 3.74 -13.77 9.89
CA ASN A 96 5.00 -13.05 9.65
C ASN A 96 5.41 -13.12 8.19
N ALA A 97 5.32 -14.28 7.56
CA ALA A 97 5.64 -14.44 6.14
C ALA A 97 4.67 -13.66 5.25
N THR A 98 3.37 -13.67 5.58
CA THR A 98 2.36 -12.91 4.84
C THR A 98 2.63 -11.42 4.89
N VAL A 99 2.95 -10.86 6.06
CA VAL A 99 3.30 -9.45 6.21
C VAL A 99 4.56 -9.11 5.41
N ALA A 100 5.59 -9.93 5.50
CA ALA A 100 6.85 -9.72 4.78
C ALA A 100 6.66 -9.75 3.27
N VAL A 101 5.93 -10.73 2.74
CA VAL A 101 5.66 -10.87 1.29
C VAL A 101 4.80 -9.71 0.80
N THR A 102 3.77 -9.33 1.54
CA THR A 102 2.89 -8.20 1.18
C THR A 102 3.68 -6.89 1.17
N ALA A 103 4.49 -6.63 2.18
CA ALA A 103 5.33 -5.43 2.24
C ALA A 103 6.33 -5.40 1.07
N GLY A 104 6.99 -6.51 0.78
CA GLY A 104 7.93 -6.63 -0.34
C GLY A 104 7.27 -6.41 -1.69
N ALA A 105 6.14 -7.06 -1.94
CA ALA A 105 5.39 -6.90 -3.19
C ALA A 105 4.90 -5.47 -3.38
N THR A 106 4.37 -4.85 -2.33
CA THR A 106 3.91 -3.45 -2.36
C THR A 106 5.07 -2.50 -2.63
N SER A 107 6.24 -2.75 -2.03
CA SER A 107 7.45 -1.95 -2.26
C SER A 107 7.91 -2.02 -3.71
N LEU A 108 7.94 -3.22 -4.30
CA LEU A 108 8.25 -3.40 -5.71
C LEU A 108 7.23 -2.70 -6.62
N GLY A 109 5.95 -2.76 -6.25
CA GLY A 109 4.89 -2.04 -6.96
C GLY A 109 5.09 -0.53 -6.93
N VAL A 110 5.49 0.04 -5.80
CA VAL A 110 5.80 1.47 -5.65
C VAL A 110 6.97 1.86 -6.55
N LEU A 111 8.05 1.08 -6.56
CA LEU A 111 9.21 1.35 -7.41
C LEU A 111 8.85 1.30 -8.89
N GLY A 112 8.09 0.29 -9.31
CA GLY A 112 7.62 0.15 -10.68
C GLY A 112 6.69 1.29 -11.10
N LEU A 113 5.75 1.66 -10.24
CA LEU A 113 4.82 2.76 -10.47
C LEU A 113 5.57 4.09 -10.64
N TYR A 114 6.52 4.37 -9.77
CA TYR A 114 7.36 5.57 -9.87
C TYR A 114 8.18 5.57 -11.17
N GLY A 115 8.82 4.45 -11.49
CA GLY A 115 9.63 4.32 -12.71
C GLY A 115 8.80 4.56 -13.98
N VAL A 116 7.62 3.96 -14.07
CA VAL A 116 6.73 4.16 -15.22
C VAL A 116 6.23 5.61 -15.27
N MET A 117 5.88 6.19 -14.13
CA MET A 117 5.40 7.57 -14.06
C MET A 117 6.46 8.57 -14.53
N VAL A 118 7.69 8.41 -14.06
CA VAL A 118 8.80 9.31 -14.43
C VAL A 118 9.20 9.12 -15.90
N THR A 119 9.14 7.89 -16.42
CA THR A 119 9.57 7.59 -17.77
C THR A 119 8.50 7.93 -18.82
N TRP A 120 7.24 7.59 -18.56
CA TRP A 120 6.16 7.69 -19.57
C TRP A 120 4.93 8.44 -19.11
N GLY A 121 4.77 8.70 -17.83
CA GLY A 121 3.55 9.27 -17.25
C GLY A 121 3.52 10.79 -17.22
N ILE A 122 4.66 11.45 -17.31
CA ILE A 122 4.81 12.91 -17.22
C ILE A 122 5.51 13.41 -18.48
N ALA A 123 4.91 14.36 -19.13
CA ALA A 123 5.48 15.03 -20.30
C ALA A 123 6.15 16.34 -19.91
#